data_fc51652bbd0ba7f26cba236bbf87bef9
#
_entry.id   fc51652bbd0ba7f26cba236bbf87bef9
#
_cell.length_a   1.000
_cell.length_b   1.000
_cell.length_c   1.000
_cell.angle_alpha   90.00
_cell.angle_beta   90.00
_cell.angle_gamma   90.00
#
_symmetry.space_group_name_H-M   'P 1'
#
loop_
_entity.id
_entity.type
_entity.pdbx_description
1 polymer ?
#
loop_
_entity_poly.entity_id
_entity_poly.type
_entity_poly.pdbx_seq_one_letter_code
_entity_poly.pdbx_strand_id
1 'polypeptide(L)'
;LRQEGRGIGLGEKLKAYNLQDLGSDTVEANLLLRHPADARSYGLATAMLLDLGHPEVRLLTNNPDKIRAVEGPNREVVVKERVAMVPLSWKGRGGFRSQEVEGYLKTKVSCCARTLSSFKSS
;
A
#
# COMPACT_ATOMS: atom_id res chain seq x y z
N LEU A 1 -3.12 9.11 -8.72
CA LEU A 1 -1.75 9.03 -9.24
C LEU A 1 -1.44 7.62 -9.72
N ARG A 2 -0.94 7.51 -10.94
CA ARG A 2 -0.52 6.23 -11.51
C ARG A 2 0.91 5.92 -11.09
N GLN A 3 1.07 4.85 -10.33
CA GLN A 3 2.37 4.35 -9.90
C GLN A 3 2.34 2.81 -9.89
N GLU A 4 2.05 2.22 -11.05
CA GLU A 4 1.93 0.79 -11.24
C GLU A 4 3.23 0.07 -10.87
N GLY A 5 3.11 -1.15 -10.33
CA GLY A 5 4.26 -1.94 -9.92
C GLY A 5 5.07 -1.29 -8.81
N ARG A 6 4.45 -0.57 -7.88
CA ARG A 6 5.14 0.23 -6.84
C ARG A 6 6.07 1.29 -7.43
N GLY A 7 5.69 1.89 -8.56
CA GLY A 7 6.42 2.96 -9.22
C GLY A 7 7.40 2.53 -10.30
N ILE A 8 7.60 1.24 -10.53
CA ILE A 8 8.52 0.73 -11.57
C ILE A 8 7.88 0.59 -12.95
N GLY A 9 6.56 0.72 -13.04
CA GLY A 9 5.81 0.59 -14.28
C GLY A 9 5.36 -0.83 -14.59
N LEU A 10 4.46 -0.96 -15.57
CA LEU A 10 3.82 -2.24 -15.91
C LEU A 10 4.82 -3.24 -16.52
N GLY A 11 5.69 -2.80 -17.41
CA GLY A 11 6.66 -3.67 -18.07
C GLY A 11 7.60 -4.35 -17.07
N GLU A 12 8.18 -3.59 -16.16
CA GLU A 12 9.03 -4.12 -15.09
C GLU A 12 8.26 -4.98 -14.09
N LYS A 13 6.99 -4.63 -13.83
CA LYS A 13 6.11 -5.44 -13.00
C LYS A 13 5.88 -6.83 -13.61
N LEU A 14 5.70 -6.94 -14.91
CA LEU A 14 5.55 -8.23 -15.60
C LEU A 14 6.84 -9.06 -15.53
N LYS A 15 8.00 -8.43 -15.65
CA LYS A 15 9.29 -9.11 -15.43
C LYS A 15 9.42 -9.63 -13.99
N ALA A 16 8.99 -8.84 -13.00
CA ALA A 16 8.97 -9.26 -11.61
C ALA A 16 8.07 -10.47 -11.38
N TYR A 17 6.92 -10.55 -12.04
CA TYR A 17 6.04 -11.72 -11.98
C TYR A 17 6.72 -12.98 -12.54
N ASN A 18 7.47 -12.88 -13.64
CA ASN A 18 8.23 -14.02 -14.15
C ASN A 18 9.26 -14.52 -13.14
N LEU A 19 9.95 -13.63 -12.44
CA LEU A 19 10.89 -14.00 -11.38
C LEU A 19 10.18 -14.62 -10.17
N GLN A 20 8.99 -14.15 -9.82
CA GLN A 20 8.17 -14.76 -8.76
C GLN A 20 7.74 -16.17 -9.13
N ASP A 21 7.34 -16.41 -10.38
CA ASP A 21 7.00 -17.76 -10.90
C ASP A 21 8.20 -18.72 -10.83
N LEU A 22 9.42 -18.19 -10.89
CA LEU A 22 10.66 -18.94 -10.72
C LEU A 22 11.07 -19.13 -9.25
N GLY A 23 10.26 -18.64 -8.29
CA GLY A 23 10.45 -18.85 -6.86
C GLY A 23 10.95 -17.64 -6.06
N SER A 24 11.18 -16.49 -6.69
CA SER A 24 11.54 -15.27 -5.98
C SER A 24 10.31 -14.64 -5.29
N ASP A 25 10.48 -14.01 -4.12
CA ASP A 25 9.44 -13.17 -3.54
C ASP A 25 9.37 -11.79 -4.22
N THR A 26 8.36 -10.97 -3.87
CA THR A 26 8.15 -9.66 -4.49
C THR A 26 9.32 -8.71 -4.28
N VAL A 27 9.90 -8.70 -3.08
CA VAL A 27 11.04 -7.83 -2.75
C VAL A 27 12.29 -8.30 -3.48
N GLU A 28 12.57 -9.60 -3.45
CA GLU A 28 13.71 -10.21 -4.13
C GLU A 28 13.64 -10.01 -5.65
N ALA A 29 12.46 -10.20 -6.26
CA ALA A 29 12.26 -9.96 -7.69
C ALA A 29 12.57 -8.51 -8.08
N ASN A 30 12.11 -7.52 -7.30
CA ASN A 30 12.43 -6.12 -7.54
C ASN A 30 13.92 -5.82 -7.40
N LEU A 31 14.58 -6.38 -6.41
CA LEU A 31 16.03 -6.22 -6.22
C LEU A 31 16.84 -6.83 -7.35
N LEU A 32 16.45 -8.02 -7.85
CA LEU A 32 17.09 -8.67 -9.00
C LEU A 32 16.94 -7.84 -10.28
N LEU A 33 15.86 -7.10 -10.44
CA LEU A 33 15.65 -6.14 -11.54
C LEU A 33 16.30 -4.78 -11.29
N ARG A 34 17.07 -4.62 -10.20
CA ARG A 34 17.73 -3.37 -9.79
C ARG A 34 16.76 -2.22 -9.50
N HIS A 35 15.59 -2.55 -9.01
CA HIS A 35 14.61 -1.59 -8.51
C HIS A 35 14.51 -1.64 -7.00
N PRO A 36 14.19 -0.52 -6.32
CA PRO A 36 13.85 -0.56 -4.90
C PRO A 36 12.57 -1.37 -4.67
N ALA A 37 12.41 -1.91 -3.48
CA ALA A 37 11.20 -2.66 -3.10
C ALA A 37 9.91 -1.83 -3.27
N ASP A 38 10.01 -0.52 -3.07
CA ASP A 38 8.94 0.44 -3.32
C ASP A 38 9.54 1.75 -3.86
N ALA A 39 9.30 2.04 -5.14
CA ALA A 39 9.77 3.25 -5.82
C ALA A 39 8.71 4.36 -5.86
N ARG A 40 7.57 4.19 -5.15
CA ARG A 40 6.51 5.20 -5.14
C ARG A 40 6.94 6.46 -4.41
N SER A 41 6.44 7.60 -4.90
CA SER A 41 6.58 8.89 -4.26
C SER A 41 5.19 9.47 -3.94
N TYR A 42 5.03 10.03 -2.75
CA TYR A 42 3.77 10.60 -2.28
C TYR A 42 3.82 12.12 -2.13
N GLY A 43 4.94 12.75 -2.40
CA GLY A 43 5.10 14.21 -2.30
C GLY A 43 4.12 14.98 -3.18
N LEU A 44 3.86 14.50 -4.38
CA LEU A 44 2.86 15.11 -5.27
C LEU A 44 1.45 14.97 -4.71
N ALA A 45 1.10 13.83 -4.11
CA ALA A 45 -0.21 13.64 -3.46
C ALA A 45 -0.39 14.60 -2.28
N THR A 46 0.64 14.79 -1.48
CA THR A 46 0.64 15.76 -0.38
C THR A 46 0.44 17.18 -0.90
N ALA A 47 1.16 17.58 -1.95
CA ALA A 47 1.02 18.88 -2.58
C ALA A 47 -0.40 19.12 -3.13
N MET A 48 -1.00 18.11 -3.77
CA MET A 48 -2.36 18.18 -4.28
C MET A 48 -3.39 18.36 -3.16
N LEU A 49 -3.25 17.68 -2.04
CA LEU A 49 -4.14 17.82 -0.89
C LEU A 49 -4.06 19.23 -0.29
N LEU A 50 -2.86 19.78 -0.17
CA LEU A 50 -2.65 21.15 0.29
C LEU A 50 -3.25 22.19 -0.67
N ASP A 51 -3.04 22.01 -1.97
CA ASP A 51 -3.61 22.88 -3.00
C ASP A 51 -5.15 22.88 -2.99
N LEU A 52 -5.76 21.73 -2.73
CA LEU A 52 -7.21 21.59 -2.57
C LEU A 52 -7.74 22.11 -1.22
N GLY A 53 -6.89 22.55 -0.32
CA GLY A 53 -7.28 23.07 0.99
C GLY A 53 -7.66 21.99 2.00
N HIS A 54 -7.11 20.79 1.86
CA HIS A 54 -7.37 19.65 2.75
C HIS A 54 -6.10 19.25 3.54
N PRO A 55 -5.69 20.04 4.55
CA PRO A 55 -4.51 19.72 5.37
C PRO A 55 -4.75 18.54 6.32
N GLU A 56 -6.00 18.17 6.55
CA GLU A 56 -6.40 17.06 7.40
C GLU A 56 -7.23 16.05 6.62
N VAL A 57 -6.85 14.78 6.67
CA VAL A 57 -7.48 13.72 5.88
C VAL A 57 -7.76 12.47 6.70
N ARG A 58 -8.75 11.71 6.25
CA ARG A 58 -8.94 10.31 6.64
C ARG A 58 -8.38 9.44 5.53
N LEU A 59 -7.44 8.58 5.85
CA LEU A 59 -6.74 7.78 4.85
C LEU A 59 -7.28 6.34 4.81
N LEU A 60 -7.82 5.96 3.66
CA LEU A 60 -8.28 4.60 3.38
C LEU A 60 -7.08 3.74 2.98
N THR A 61 -6.56 2.95 3.90
CA THR A 61 -5.42 2.08 3.66
C THR A 61 -5.31 0.96 4.69
N ASN A 62 -4.74 -0.16 4.27
CA ASN A 62 -4.32 -1.23 5.18
C ASN A 62 -2.82 -1.13 5.52
N ASN A 63 -2.06 -0.31 4.81
CA ASN A 63 -0.64 -0.19 5.02
C ASN A 63 -0.32 1.05 5.89
N PRO A 64 0.18 0.88 7.12
CA PRO A 64 0.52 2.00 8.00
C PRO A 64 1.66 2.88 7.47
N ASP A 65 2.56 2.34 6.65
CA ASP A 65 3.64 3.12 6.06
C ASP A 65 3.14 4.21 5.11
N LYS A 66 1.96 4.02 4.52
CA LYS A 66 1.32 5.05 3.70
C LYS A 66 0.94 6.30 4.49
N ILE A 67 0.63 6.16 5.77
CA ILE A 67 0.32 7.30 6.64
C ILE A 67 1.53 8.23 6.70
N ARG A 68 2.70 7.69 7.01
CA ARG A 68 3.95 8.45 7.07
C ARG A 68 4.32 9.05 5.72
N ALA A 69 4.12 8.28 4.65
CA ALA A 69 4.43 8.72 3.30
C ALA A 69 3.57 9.90 2.85
N VAL A 70 2.26 9.89 3.18
CA VAL A 70 1.33 10.97 2.84
C VAL A 70 1.54 12.20 3.72
N GLU A 71 1.82 12.02 5.01
CA GLU A 71 2.14 13.15 5.91
C GLU A 71 3.43 13.85 5.50
N GLY A 72 4.37 13.13 4.91
CA GLY A 72 5.67 13.66 4.52
C GLY A 72 6.59 13.98 5.71
N PRO A 73 7.82 14.44 5.45
CA PRO A 73 8.79 14.71 6.51
C PRO A 73 8.39 15.88 7.42
N ASN A 74 7.66 16.85 6.88
CA ASN A 74 7.26 18.06 7.61
C ASN A 74 5.85 18.00 8.19
N ARG A 75 5.15 16.88 8.02
CA ARG A 75 3.74 16.70 8.43
C ARG A 75 2.83 17.82 7.95
N GLU A 76 2.98 18.23 6.71
CA GLU A 76 2.16 19.25 6.08
C GLU A 76 0.70 18.82 5.95
N VAL A 77 0.47 17.54 5.74
CA VAL A 77 -0.86 16.90 5.78
C VAL A 77 -0.92 15.98 6.99
N VAL A 78 -1.99 16.09 7.77
CA VAL A 78 -2.22 15.27 8.96
C VAL A 78 -3.26 14.19 8.66
N VAL A 79 -2.92 12.94 8.88
CA VAL A 79 -3.86 11.83 8.81
C VAL A 79 -4.52 11.66 10.17
N LYS A 80 -5.74 12.17 10.31
CA LYS A 80 -6.53 12.07 11.56
C LYS A 80 -6.97 10.66 11.88
N GLU A 81 -7.30 9.89 10.85
CA GLU A 81 -7.85 8.56 11.01
C GLU A 81 -7.44 7.65 9.85
N ARG A 82 -7.06 6.44 10.18
CA ARG A 82 -6.89 5.38 9.19
C ARG A 82 -8.19 4.59 9.06
N VAL A 83 -8.70 4.51 7.84
CA VAL A 83 -9.85 3.67 7.52
C VAL A 83 -9.36 2.37 6.91
N ALA A 84 -9.72 1.24 7.52
CA ALA A 84 -9.32 -0.07 7.01
C ALA A 84 -10.07 -0.44 5.73
N MET A 85 -9.35 -1.00 4.77
CA MET A 85 -9.93 -1.58 3.56
C MET A 85 -10.25 -3.05 3.81
N VAL A 86 -11.52 -3.35 4.02
CA VAL A 86 -12.00 -4.72 4.26
C VAL A 86 -12.85 -5.14 3.07
N PRO A 87 -12.61 -6.35 2.49
CA PRO A 87 -13.42 -6.85 1.38
C PRO A 87 -14.91 -6.90 1.74
N LEU A 88 -15.76 -6.51 0.80
CA LEU A 88 -17.22 -6.52 1.00
C LEU A 88 -17.76 -7.91 1.32
N SER A 89 -17.17 -8.95 0.73
CA SER A 89 -17.50 -10.35 1.00
C SER A 89 -17.34 -10.73 2.47
N TRP A 90 -16.39 -10.14 3.18
CA TRP A 90 -16.17 -10.40 4.61
C TRP A 90 -17.20 -9.69 5.50
N LYS A 91 -17.84 -8.66 4.97
CA LYS A 91 -18.91 -7.92 5.66
C LYS A 91 -20.31 -8.49 5.38
N GLY A 92 -20.41 -9.61 4.67
CA GLY A 92 -21.69 -10.20 4.28
C GLY A 92 -22.49 -9.39 3.24
N ARG A 93 -21.86 -8.43 2.60
CA ARG A 93 -22.51 -7.53 1.63
C ARG A 93 -22.30 -7.91 0.17
N GLY A 94 -21.92 -9.16 -0.10
CA GLY A 94 -21.54 -9.60 -1.44
C GLY A 94 -20.08 -9.24 -1.76
N GLY A 95 -19.69 -9.45 -3.00
CA GLY A 95 -18.33 -9.26 -3.48
C GLY A 95 -17.79 -10.50 -4.16
N PHE A 96 -16.70 -10.34 -4.90
CA PHE A 96 -16.07 -11.45 -5.60
C PHE A 96 -15.34 -12.37 -4.62
N ARG A 97 -15.60 -13.67 -4.72
CA ARG A 97 -14.97 -14.72 -3.91
C ARG A 97 -14.17 -15.65 -4.80
N SER A 98 -12.86 -15.64 -4.65
CA SER A 98 -11.99 -16.73 -5.12
C SER A 98 -10.96 -17.03 -4.04
N GLN A 99 -10.52 -18.29 -3.95
CA GLN A 99 -9.53 -18.68 -2.95
C GLN A 99 -8.21 -17.90 -3.10
N GLU A 100 -7.79 -17.63 -4.31
CA GLU A 100 -6.58 -16.86 -4.61
C GLU A 100 -6.69 -15.41 -4.16
N VAL A 101 -7.80 -14.75 -4.47
CA VAL A 101 -8.07 -13.37 -4.05
C VAL A 101 -8.22 -13.27 -2.53
N GLU A 102 -8.89 -14.21 -1.89
CA GLU A 102 -9.02 -14.25 -0.43
C GLU A 102 -7.66 -14.45 0.25
N GLY A 103 -6.81 -15.34 -0.26
CA GLY A 103 -5.46 -15.53 0.24
C GLY A 103 -4.62 -14.27 0.15
N TYR A 104 -4.64 -13.59 -0.99
CA TYR A 104 -3.94 -12.32 -1.20
C TYR A 104 -4.43 -11.21 -0.26
N LEU A 105 -5.75 -11.07 -0.09
CA LEU A 105 -6.35 -10.06 0.78
C LEU A 105 -6.07 -10.36 2.25
N LYS A 106 -6.14 -11.62 2.68
CA LYS A 106 -5.78 -12.03 4.04
C LYS A 106 -4.34 -11.68 4.38
N THR A 107 -3.41 -11.95 3.47
CA THR A 107 -1.99 -11.59 3.63
C THR A 107 -1.82 -10.09 3.80
N LYS A 108 -2.49 -9.27 2.97
CA LYS A 108 -2.44 -7.81 3.09
C LYS A 108 -3.00 -7.29 4.41
N VAL A 109 -4.12 -7.82 4.87
CA VAL A 109 -4.74 -7.38 6.12
C VAL A 109 -3.93 -7.82 7.33
N SER A 110 -3.41 -9.05 7.35
CA SER A 110 -2.63 -9.57 8.48
C SER A 110 -1.24 -8.94 8.59
N CYS A 111 -0.58 -8.60 7.49
CA CYS A 111 0.65 -7.83 7.49
C CYS A 111 0.47 -6.46 8.19
N CYS A 112 -0.66 -5.82 7.93
CA CYS A 112 -0.97 -4.53 8.54
C CYS A 112 -1.36 -4.62 10.02
N ALA A 113 -1.94 -5.74 10.47
CA ALA A 113 -2.32 -5.95 11.84
C ALA A 113 -1.11 -6.12 12.77
N ARG A 114 -0.03 -6.77 12.31
CA ARG A 114 1.20 -6.95 13.09
C ARG A 114 1.94 -5.64 13.36
N THR A 115 1.90 -4.72 12.42
CA THR A 115 2.56 -3.42 12.58
C THR A 115 1.79 -2.51 13.54
N LEU A 116 0.48 -2.73 13.72
CA LEU A 116 -0.35 -1.95 14.64
C LEU A 116 -0.15 -2.34 16.11
N SER A 117 0.25 -3.59 16.39
CA SER A 117 0.54 -4.03 17.77
C SER A 117 1.81 -3.39 18.33
N SER A 118 2.76 -3.01 17.48
CA SER A 118 3.97 -2.30 17.91
C SER A 118 3.76 -0.80 18.15
N PHE A 119 2.65 -0.23 17.67
CA PHE A 119 2.31 1.18 17.86
C PHE A 119 1.48 1.47 19.13
N LYS A 120 0.89 0.43 19.75
CA LYS A 120 0.13 0.58 21.01
C LYS A 120 0.98 0.55 22.27
N SER A 121 2.28 0.34 22.16
CA SER A 121 3.21 0.27 23.30
C SER A 121 4.17 1.48 23.40
N SER A 122 3.80 2.60 22.81
CA SER A 122 4.55 3.85 22.99
C SER A 122 3.64 5.04 23.24
#